data_603ce0b680e0a47388905e7828d9dfbf
#
_entry.id   603ce0b680e0a47388905e7828d9dfbf
#
_cell.length_a   1.000
_cell.length_b   1.000
_cell.length_c   1.000
_cell.angle_alpha   90.00
_cell.angle_beta   90.00
_cell.angle_gamma   90.00
#
_symmetry.space_group_name_H-M   'P 1'
#
loop_
_entity.id
_entity.type
_entity.pdbx_description
1 polymer ?
#
loop_
_entity_poly.entity_id
_entity_poly.type
_entity_poly.pdbx_seq_one_letter_code
_entity_poly.pdbx_strand_id
1 'polypeptide(L)'
;MPQIIGPLSCDFASDFIYKEEALQAMNNISSSVAVQFHPKETYNKDYVHFIHTDGNYSNLGSIGGKQDISIAKNQGSVTGIIMHELLHALGLFHEMCRADRNEYIEILWDNIEANKKSNFQTYIELNTPGADIGNFDFNSIMMYPSNAFGKQVNGVQQKTIYRKDGLSYYAQRSYLTDSDITALRAIYGPHMLT
;
A
#
# COMPACT_ATOMS: atom_id res chain seq x y z
N MET A 1 -4.51 12.16 -9.97
CA MET A 1 -3.53 11.15 -10.47
C MET A 1 -4.13 10.50 -11.71
N PRO A 2 -3.32 10.08 -12.70
CA PRO A 2 -3.86 9.29 -13.79
C PRO A 2 -4.38 7.98 -13.20
N GLN A 3 -5.69 7.76 -13.35
CA GLN A 3 -6.33 6.49 -12.99
C GLN A 3 -5.95 5.44 -14.03
N ILE A 4 -5.65 4.23 -13.58
CA ILE A 4 -5.57 3.08 -14.47
C ILE A 4 -7.00 2.78 -14.91
N ILE A 5 -7.37 3.27 -16.10
CA ILE A 5 -8.66 2.96 -16.72
C ILE A 5 -8.45 1.72 -17.56
N GLY A 6 -8.80 0.56 -17.03
CA GLY A 6 -8.65 -0.72 -17.73
C GLY A 6 -7.91 -1.78 -16.89
N PRO A 7 -7.71 -2.96 -17.45
CA PRO A 7 -6.98 -4.03 -16.78
C PRO A 7 -5.52 -3.64 -16.56
N LEU A 8 -5.01 -3.93 -15.35
CA LEU A 8 -3.60 -3.73 -15.00
C LEU A 8 -2.77 -4.90 -15.54
N SER A 9 -1.91 -4.60 -16.52
CA SER A 9 -1.00 -5.61 -17.07
C SER A 9 0.16 -5.87 -16.12
N CYS A 10 0.51 -7.14 -15.92
CA CYS A 10 1.54 -7.56 -14.98
C CYS A 10 2.48 -8.58 -15.59
N ASP A 11 3.76 -8.50 -15.27
CA ASP A 11 4.73 -9.56 -15.52
C ASP A 11 5.67 -9.76 -14.31
N PHE A 12 6.54 -10.75 -14.40
CA PHE A 12 7.41 -11.16 -13.30
C PHE A 12 8.85 -11.29 -13.81
N ALA A 13 9.80 -10.81 -13.01
CA ALA A 13 11.20 -11.13 -13.21
C ALA A 13 11.41 -12.66 -13.19
N SER A 14 12.40 -13.14 -13.92
CA SER A 14 12.66 -14.59 -14.06
C SER A 14 12.96 -15.28 -12.74
N ASP A 15 13.55 -14.55 -11.79
CA ASP A 15 13.89 -15.00 -10.44
C ASP A 15 12.84 -14.67 -9.36
N PHE A 16 11.67 -14.13 -9.75
CA PHE A 16 10.59 -13.82 -8.80
C PHE A 16 9.92 -15.11 -8.32
N ILE A 17 10.08 -15.41 -7.03
CA ILE A 17 9.68 -16.70 -6.43
C ILE A 17 8.23 -16.72 -5.92
N TYR A 18 7.57 -15.56 -5.76
CA TYR A 18 6.23 -15.42 -5.14
C TYR A 18 5.11 -15.23 -6.16
N LYS A 19 5.17 -15.94 -7.31
CA LYS A 19 4.17 -15.80 -8.38
C LYS A 19 2.78 -16.24 -7.95
N GLU A 20 2.68 -17.32 -7.18
CA GLU A 20 1.39 -17.84 -6.68
C GLU A 20 0.74 -16.87 -5.71
N GLU A 21 1.52 -16.32 -4.78
CA GLU A 21 1.06 -15.32 -3.81
C GLU A 21 0.62 -14.03 -4.50
N ALA A 22 1.32 -13.63 -5.58
CA ALA A 22 0.93 -12.48 -6.39
C ALA A 22 -0.39 -12.70 -7.11
N LEU A 23 -0.60 -13.87 -7.71
CA LEU A 23 -1.87 -14.24 -8.33
C LEU A 23 -3.01 -14.28 -7.32
N GLN A 24 -2.76 -14.79 -6.10
CA GLN A 24 -3.74 -14.79 -5.02
C GLN A 24 -4.06 -13.37 -4.55
N ALA A 25 -3.06 -12.50 -4.41
CA ALA A 25 -3.24 -11.09 -4.05
C ALA A 25 -4.11 -10.35 -5.09
N MET A 26 -3.82 -10.54 -6.38
CA MET A 26 -4.59 -9.99 -7.49
C MET A 26 -6.05 -10.47 -7.46
N ASN A 27 -6.27 -11.78 -7.23
CA ASN A 27 -7.61 -12.36 -7.13
C ASN A 27 -8.40 -11.78 -5.95
N ASN A 28 -7.76 -11.62 -4.78
CA ASN A 28 -8.38 -11.03 -3.60
C ASN A 28 -8.85 -9.59 -3.87
N ILE A 29 -8.08 -8.80 -4.60
CA ILE A 29 -8.46 -7.44 -4.99
C ILE A 29 -9.59 -7.48 -6.02
N SER A 30 -9.45 -8.24 -7.09
CA SER A 30 -10.43 -8.33 -8.18
C SER A 30 -11.79 -8.83 -7.73
N SER A 31 -11.85 -9.70 -6.72
CA SER A 31 -13.11 -10.20 -6.16
C SER A 31 -13.92 -9.15 -5.41
N SER A 32 -13.29 -8.03 -5.02
CA SER A 32 -13.91 -6.99 -4.20
C SER A 32 -14.25 -5.72 -4.99
N VAL A 33 -13.52 -5.44 -6.07
CA VAL A 33 -13.61 -4.18 -6.83
C VAL A 33 -13.48 -4.43 -8.34
N ALA A 34 -13.89 -3.45 -9.17
CA ALA A 34 -13.83 -3.56 -10.63
C ALA A 34 -12.39 -3.33 -11.17
N VAL A 35 -11.41 -4.04 -10.59
CA VAL A 35 -10.03 -4.07 -11.08
C VAL A 35 -9.72 -5.47 -11.60
N GLN A 36 -9.16 -5.55 -12.80
CA GLN A 36 -8.72 -6.80 -13.39
C GLN A 36 -7.23 -6.77 -13.65
N PHE A 37 -6.57 -7.90 -13.43
CA PHE A 37 -5.15 -8.08 -13.71
C PHE A 37 -4.98 -9.07 -14.85
N HIS A 38 -4.09 -8.75 -15.79
CA HIS A 38 -3.82 -9.59 -16.95
C HIS A 38 -2.31 -9.79 -17.13
N PRO A 39 -1.88 -10.93 -17.67
CA PRO A 39 -0.51 -11.08 -18.10
C PRO A 39 -0.14 -9.98 -19.10
N LYS A 40 1.07 -9.45 -18.98
CA LYS A 40 1.61 -8.45 -19.91
C LYS A 40 1.78 -9.05 -21.29
N GLU A 41 1.20 -8.39 -22.28
CA GLU A 41 1.42 -8.66 -23.70
C GLU A 41 2.44 -7.68 -24.32
N THR A 42 2.96 -7.99 -25.49
CA THR A 42 4.00 -7.18 -26.15
C THR A 42 3.57 -5.75 -26.47
N TYR A 43 2.28 -5.51 -26.67
CA TYR A 43 1.70 -4.19 -26.95
C TYR A 43 1.37 -3.37 -25.69
N ASN A 44 1.41 -3.97 -24.50
CA ASN A 44 1.18 -3.23 -23.26
C ASN A 44 2.40 -2.37 -22.95
N LYS A 45 2.22 -1.05 -23.03
CA LYS A 45 3.28 -0.08 -22.71
C LYS A 45 3.39 0.13 -21.21
N ASP A 46 2.24 0.26 -20.52
CA ASP A 46 2.15 0.51 -19.10
C ASP A 46 1.84 -0.80 -18.36
N TYR A 47 2.70 -1.18 -17.44
CA TYR A 47 2.56 -2.44 -16.71
C TYR A 47 3.35 -2.46 -15.40
N VAL A 48 2.90 -3.31 -14.51
CA VAL A 48 3.60 -3.65 -13.26
C VAL A 48 4.57 -4.81 -13.50
N HIS A 49 5.79 -4.67 -13.02
CA HIS A 49 6.83 -5.70 -13.07
C HIS A 49 7.24 -6.10 -11.66
N PHE A 50 6.98 -7.35 -11.28
CA PHE A 50 7.34 -7.87 -9.95
C PHE A 50 8.80 -8.28 -9.91
N ILE A 51 9.54 -7.76 -8.92
CA ILE A 51 10.97 -8.01 -8.72
C ILE A 51 11.27 -8.34 -7.26
N HIS A 52 12.50 -8.78 -7.00
CA HIS A 52 13.08 -8.86 -5.67
C HIS A 52 14.15 -7.80 -5.45
N THR A 53 14.07 -7.10 -4.32
CA THR A 53 15.16 -6.29 -3.75
C THR A 53 15.19 -6.49 -2.23
N ASP A 54 15.95 -5.66 -1.52
CA ASP A 54 16.06 -5.73 -0.05
C ASP A 54 14.84 -5.16 0.67
N GLY A 55 13.85 -4.62 -0.05
CA GLY A 55 12.65 -4.00 0.53
C GLY A 55 11.38 -4.22 -0.26
N ASN A 56 10.24 -3.94 0.38
CA ASN A 56 8.94 -3.91 -0.27
C ASN A 56 8.63 -2.46 -0.65
N TYR A 57 8.27 -2.25 -1.90
CA TYR A 57 7.84 -0.93 -2.37
C TYR A 57 7.09 -0.99 -3.69
N SER A 58 6.29 0.02 -3.92
CA SER A 58 5.62 0.33 -5.18
C SER A 58 5.60 1.85 -5.40
N ASN A 59 5.43 2.27 -6.63
CA ASN A 59 5.05 3.65 -6.93
C ASN A 59 3.57 3.86 -6.59
N LEU A 60 3.21 5.09 -6.27
CA LEU A 60 1.82 5.48 -6.00
C LEU A 60 1.11 5.81 -7.33
N GLY A 61 0.10 5.02 -7.67
CA GLY A 61 -0.62 5.14 -8.93
C GLY A 61 0.22 4.76 -10.14
N SER A 62 -0.28 5.04 -11.33
CA SER A 62 0.44 4.79 -12.59
C SER A 62 1.44 5.90 -12.86
N ILE A 63 2.69 5.50 -13.17
CA ILE A 63 3.75 6.44 -13.58
C ILE A 63 4.00 6.40 -15.10
N GLY A 64 3.28 5.54 -15.81
CA GLY A 64 3.53 5.25 -17.23
C GLY A 64 4.73 4.33 -17.44
N GLY A 65 4.66 3.53 -18.50
CA GLY A 65 5.71 2.56 -18.79
C GLY A 65 5.77 1.40 -17.80
N LYS A 66 6.95 0.81 -17.70
CA LYS A 66 7.27 -0.22 -16.71
C LYS A 66 7.37 0.40 -15.32
N GLN A 67 6.63 -0.12 -14.35
CA GLN A 67 6.80 0.21 -12.93
C GLN A 67 7.04 -1.03 -12.09
N ASP A 68 8.09 -0.98 -11.29
CA ASP A 68 8.47 -2.12 -10.46
C ASP A 68 7.66 -2.16 -9.15
N ILE A 69 7.19 -3.37 -8.79
CA ILE A 69 6.77 -3.73 -7.43
C ILE A 69 7.82 -4.67 -6.88
N SER A 70 8.48 -4.25 -5.82
CA SER A 70 9.50 -5.05 -5.16
C SER A 70 8.94 -5.75 -3.93
N ILE A 71 9.27 -7.03 -3.81
CA ILE A 71 8.93 -7.87 -2.65
C ILE A 71 10.23 -8.51 -2.13
N ALA A 72 10.61 -8.18 -0.91
CA ALA A 72 11.79 -8.77 -0.29
C ALA A 72 11.60 -10.28 -0.06
N LYS A 73 12.69 -11.02 -0.10
CA LYS A 73 12.68 -12.48 0.16
C LYS A 73 12.61 -12.80 1.66
N ASN A 74 12.22 -14.02 1.99
CA ASN A 74 12.27 -14.58 3.35
C ASN A 74 11.44 -13.83 4.41
N GLN A 75 10.21 -13.44 4.07
CA GLN A 75 9.28 -12.77 4.97
C GLN A 75 7.96 -13.53 5.09
N GLY A 76 7.19 -13.26 6.17
CA GLY A 76 5.85 -13.79 6.34
C GLY A 76 4.79 -12.95 5.64
N SER A 77 3.56 -13.47 5.55
CA SER A 77 2.39 -12.74 5.01
C SER A 77 2.59 -12.18 3.58
N VAL A 78 3.32 -12.90 2.72
CA VAL A 78 3.73 -12.41 1.39
C VAL A 78 2.55 -11.97 0.55
N THR A 79 1.46 -12.74 0.50
CA THR A 79 0.23 -12.36 -0.23
C THR A 79 -0.30 -10.99 0.23
N GLY A 80 -0.34 -10.75 1.54
CA GLY A 80 -0.82 -9.48 2.09
C GLY A 80 0.14 -8.32 1.83
N ILE A 81 1.45 -8.57 1.83
CA ILE A 81 2.45 -7.57 1.44
C ILE A 81 2.26 -7.21 -0.04
N ILE A 82 2.09 -8.19 -0.91
CA ILE A 82 1.83 -7.94 -2.34
C ILE A 82 0.50 -7.17 -2.53
N MET A 83 -0.56 -7.50 -1.78
CA MET A 83 -1.79 -6.69 -1.79
C MET A 83 -1.49 -5.23 -1.44
N HIS A 84 -0.74 -4.97 -0.36
CA HIS A 84 -0.35 -3.62 0.05
C HIS A 84 0.36 -2.86 -1.07
N GLU A 85 1.35 -3.46 -1.70
CA GLU A 85 2.11 -2.82 -2.80
C GLU A 85 1.24 -2.63 -4.05
N LEU A 86 0.34 -3.56 -4.35
CA LEU A 86 -0.64 -3.39 -5.43
C LEU A 86 -1.62 -2.24 -5.14
N LEU A 87 -2.04 -2.06 -3.88
CA LEU A 87 -2.88 -0.92 -3.51
C LEU A 87 -2.17 0.42 -3.72
N HIS A 88 -0.85 0.50 -3.48
CA HIS A 88 -0.08 1.67 -3.87
C HIS A 88 -0.09 1.89 -5.38
N ALA A 89 0.17 0.85 -6.18
CA ALA A 89 0.09 0.94 -7.64
C ALA A 89 -1.31 1.37 -8.12
N LEU A 90 -2.37 1.00 -7.38
CA LEU A 90 -3.74 1.42 -7.62
C LEU A 90 -4.08 2.81 -7.05
N GLY A 91 -3.14 3.50 -6.42
CA GLY A 91 -3.27 4.90 -6.00
C GLY A 91 -3.63 5.12 -4.53
N LEU A 92 -3.63 4.10 -3.68
CA LEU A 92 -3.89 4.27 -2.25
C LEU A 92 -2.62 4.71 -1.51
N PHE A 93 -2.74 5.79 -0.74
CA PHE A 93 -1.72 6.20 0.23
C PHE A 93 -1.75 5.30 1.47
N HIS A 94 -0.70 5.40 2.28
CA HIS A 94 -0.77 4.86 3.64
C HIS A 94 -1.86 5.57 4.45
N GLU A 95 -2.52 4.84 5.35
CA GLU A 95 -3.62 5.36 6.15
C GLU A 95 -3.20 6.56 7.02
N MET A 96 -1.99 6.53 7.59
CA MET A 96 -1.46 7.65 8.37
C MET A 96 -1.05 8.87 7.53
N CYS A 97 -1.16 8.81 6.20
CA CYS A 97 -0.94 9.96 5.29
C CYS A 97 -2.23 10.73 4.96
N ARG A 98 -3.38 10.34 5.50
CA ARG A 98 -4.66 11.04 5.35
C ARG A 98 -4.57 12.47 5.90
N ALA A 99 -5.37 13.38 5.35
CA ALA A 99 -5.44 14.77 5.83
C ALA A 99 -6.05 14.88 7.23
N ASP A 100 -7.02 13.99 7.55
CA ASP A 100 -7.72 13.96 8.84
C ASP A 100 -6.98 13.16 9.93
N ARG A 101 -5.84 12.54 9.63
CA ARG A 101 -5.13 11.64 10.55
C ARG A 101 -4.89 12.21 11.95
N ASN A 102 -4.69 13.55 12.04
CA ASN A 102 -4.41 14.23 13.29
C ASN A 102 -5.60 14.21 14.28
N GLU A 103 -6.77 13.79 13.86
CA GLU A 103 -7.91 13.54 14.76
C GLU A 103 -7.73 12.21 15.52
N TYR A 104 -7.01 11.25 14.95
CA TYR A 104 -6.88 9.87 15.41
C TYR A 104 -5.52 9.52 15.99
N ILE A 105 -4.46 10.08 15.40
CA ILE A 105 -3.07 9.74 15.74
C ILE A 105 -2.22 10.99 15.96
N GLU A 106 -1.11 10.80 16.67
CA GLU A 106 -0.01 11.73 16.77
C GLU A 106 1.25 11.09 16.17
N ILE A 107 1.97 11.85 15.34
CA ILE A 107 3.25 11.44 14.81
C ILE A 107 4.36 11.94 15.72
N LEU A 108 5.15 11.01 16.27
CA LEU A 108 6.27 11.29 17.15
C LEU A 108 7.54 11.57 16.32
N TRP A 109 7.58 12.74 15.70
CA TRP A 109 8.57 13.14 14.70
C TRP A 109 10.02 12.98 15.14
N ASP A 110 10.30 13.19 16.43
CA ASP A 110 11.66 13.09 17.00
C ASP A 110 12.15 11.64 17.08
N ASN A 111 11.23 10.69 17.08
CA ASN A 111 11.53 9.27 17.11
C ASN A 111 11.80 8.68 15.72
N ILE A 112 11.43 9.37 14.64
CA ILE A 112 11.57 8.89 13.27
C ILE A 112 13.01 9.08 12.77
N GLU A 113 13.57 8.08 12.08
CA GLU A 113 14.83 8.21 11.34
C GLU A 113 14.75 9.38 10.37
N ALA A 114 15.82 10.21 10.33
CA ALA A 114 15.79 11.49 9.63
C ALA A 114 15.42 11.38 8.15
N ASN A 115 15.92 10.33 7.46
CA ASN A 115 15.69 10.08 6.05
C ASN A 115 14.33 9.40 5.75
N LYS A 116 13.51 9.12 6.79
CA LYS A 116 12.19 8.46 6.67
C LYS A 116 11.02 9.37 7.04
N LYS A 117 11.28 10.61 7.46
CA LYS A 117 10.23 11.55 7.88
C LYS A 117 9.22 11.84 6.78
N SER A 118 9.64 11.92 5.52
CA SER A 118 8.73 12.13 4.39
C SER A 118 7.64 11.06 4.24
N ASN A 119 7.91 9.83 4.69
CA ASN A 119 6.92 8.74 4.64
C ASN A 119 5.73 8.95 5.59
N PHE A 120 5.84 9.91 6.51
CA PHE A 120 4.80 10.26 7.48
C PHE A 120 4.07 11.57 7.14
N GLN A 121 4.42 12.21 6.05
CA GLN A 121 3.71 13.40 5.59
C GLN A 121 2.35 13.03 5.02
N THR A 122 1.34 13.87 5.26
CA THR A 122 0.04 13.73 4.62
C THR A 122 0.16 14.02 3.12
N TYR A 123 -0.80 13.54 2.32
CA TYR A 123 -0.82 13.86 0.89
C TYR A 123 -0.95 15.38 0.65
N ILE A 124 -1.55 16.14 1.59
CA ILE A 124 -1.61 17.61 1.55
C ILE A 124 -0.21 18.21 1.74
N GLU A 125 0.55 17.76 2.77
CA GLU A 125 1.91 18.24 3.03
C GLU A 125 2.88 17.89 1.88
N LEU A 126 2.63 16.80 1.18
CA LEU A 126 3.38 16.40 -0.03
C LEU A 126 2.93 17.16 -1.29
N ASN A 127 1.92 18.03 -1.18
CA ASN A 127 1.29 18.71 -2.32
C ASN A 127 0.88 17.73 -3.44
N THR A 128 0.39 16.54 -3.03
CA THR A 128 -0.03 15.48 -3.95
C THR A 128 -1.57 15.42 -3.95
N PRO A 129 -2.23 15.38 -5.12
CA PRO A 129 -3.67 15.20 -5.19
C PRO A 129 -4.12 13.92 -4.46
N GLY A 130 -5.14 14.03 -3.62
CA GLY A 130 -5.71 12.92 -2.85
C GLY A 130 -7.02 13.30 -2.21
N ALA A 131 -7.66 12.34 -1.57
CA ALA A 131 -8.88 12.54 -0.78
C ALA A 131 -8.95 11.49 0.32
N ASP A 132 -9.49 11.87 1.48
CA ASP A 132 -9.85 10.95 2.53
C ASP A 132 -11.19 10.30 2.18
N ILE A 133 -11.20 8.97 2.04
CA ILE A 133 -12.39 8.20 1.69
C ILE A 133 -12.78 7.35 2.89
N GLY A 134 -14.03 7.47 3.35
CA GLY A 134 -14.48 6.80 4.56
C GLY A 134 -13.79 7.29 5.84
N ASN A 135 -13.95 6.55 6.93
CA ASN A 135 -13.33 6.86 8.22
C ASN A 135 -11.91 6.31 8.31
N PHE A 136 -11.09 6.91 9.20
CA PHE A 136 -9.76 6.40 9.52
C PHE A 136 -9.84 4.97 10.09
N ASP A 137 -9.02 4.07 9.56
CA ASP A 137 -9.05 2.65 9.92
C ASP A 137 -7.69 2.13 10.40
N PHE A 138 -7.57 1.88 11.70
CA PHE A 138 -6.37 1.29 12.29
C PHE A 138 -6.07 -0.13 11.82
N ASN A 139 -7.06 -0.84 11.25
CA ASN A 139 -6.90 -2.19 10.71
C ASN A 139 -6.63 -2.20 9.20
N SER A 140 -6.67 -1.04 8.53
CA SER A 140 -6.34 -0.95 7.10
C SER A 140 -5.02 -1.67 6.80
N ILE A 141 -4.99 -2.42 5.69
CA ILE A 141 -3.75 -3.02 5.19
C ILE A 141 -2.71 -1.94 4.85
N MET A 142 -3.14 -0.68 4.65
CA MET A 142 -2.28 0.46 4.37
C MET A 142 -1.77 1.18 5.63
N MET A 143 -2.13 0.72 6.84
CA MET A 143 -1.65 1.31 8.10
C MET A 143 -0.22 0.83 8.42
N TYR A 144 0.63 1.74 8.91
CA TYR A 144 1.96 1.41 9.43
C TYR A 144 1.89 0.83 10.85
N PRO A 145 2.84 -0.06 11.21
CA PRO A 145 3.03 -0.40 12.63
C PRO A 145 3.45 0.83 13.43
N SER A 146 3.10 0.81 14.72
CA SER A 146 3.30 1.98 15.60
C SER A 146 4.76 2.39 15.81
N ASN A 147 5.72 1.54 15.44
CA ASN A 147 7.16 1.76 15.52
C ASN A 147 7.85 1.83 14.14
N ALA A 148 7.08 1.95 13.04
CA ALA A 148 7.65 2.02 11.69
C ALA A 148 8.74 3.10 11.61
N PHE A 149 9.91 2.73 11.08
CA PHE A 149 11.07 3.64 10.91
C PHE A 149 11.49 4.39 12.18
N GLY A 150 11.19 3.81 13.35
CA GLY A 150 11.61 4.36 14.64
C GLY A 150 13.11 4.18 14.86
N LYS A 151 13.74 5.23 15.40
CA LYS A 151 15.13 5.17 15.83
C LYS A 151 15.36 4.06 16.84
N GLN A 152 16.53 3.46 16.82
CA GLN A 152 16.96 2.53 17.85
C GLN A 152 17.54 3.28 19.05
N VAL A 153 16.98 3.07 20.24
CA VAL A 153 17.48 3.60 21.50
C VAL A 153 17.69 2.46 22.46
N ASN A 154 18.92 2.21 22.87
CA ASN A 154 19.30 1.09 23.74
C ASN A 154 18.80 -0.28 23.24
N GLY A 155 18.81 -0.49 21.92
CA GLY A 155 18.33 -1.73 21.28
C GLY A 155 16.81 -1.85 21.15
N VAL A 156 16.06 -0.82 21.51
CA VAL A 156 14.59 -0.77 21.39
C VAL A 156 14.17 0.20 20.30
N GLN A 157 13.41 -0.30 19.33
CA GLN A 157 12.84 0.55 18.28
C GLN A 157 11.74 1.44 18.87
N GLN A 158 11.89 2.75 18.71
CA GLN A 158 10.99 3.74 19.28
C GLN A 158 9.65 3.77 18.54
N LYS A 159 8.56 4.07 19.26
CA LYS A 159 7.27 4.37 18.64
C LYS A 159 7.36 5.66 17.83
N THR A 160 6.73 5.66 16.67
CA THR A 160 6.61 6.79 15.74
C THR A 160 5.18 7.25 15.55
N ILE A 161 4.21 6.38 15.89
CA ILE A 161 2.78 6.66 15.82
C ILE A 161 2.16 6.35 17.18
N TYR A 162 1.40 7.29 17.71
CA TYR A 162 0.61 7.15 18.94
C TYR A 162 -0.88 7.35 18.63
N ARG A 163 -1.74 6.46 19.14
CA ARG A 163 -3.21 6.64 19.07
C ARG A 163 -3.65 7.62 20.15
N LYS A 164 -4.43 8.63 19.76
CA LYS A 164 -4.89 9.67 20.70
C LYS A 164 -5.88 9.17 21.76
N ASP A 165 -6.56 8.06 21.50
CA ASP A 165 -7.43 7.40 22.47
C ASP A 165 -6.67 6.55 23.53
N GLY A 166 -5.33 6.49 23.42
CA GLY A 166 -4.46 5.74 24.33
C GLY A 166 -4.43 4.22 24.11
N LEU A 167 -5.21 3.70 23.16
CA LEU A 167 -5.25 2.27 22.84
C LEU A 167 -4.05 1.83 22.01
N SER A 168 -3.80 0.54 21.98
CA SER A 168 -2.82 -0.06 21.07
C SER A 168 -3.51 -0.55 19.78
N TYR A 169 -2.74 -0.64 18.70
CA TYR A 169 -3.17 -1.30 17.46
C TYR A 169 -2.02 -2.13 16.90
N TYR A 170 -2.36 -3.06 16.02
CA TYR A 170 -1.41 -3.89 15.31
C TYR A 170 -1.65 -3.73 13.81
N ALA A 171 -0.63 -3.27 13.08
CA ALA A 171 -0.69 -3.27 11.63
C ALA A 171 -0.76 -4.72 11.10
N GLN A 172 -1.62 -4.95 10.13
CA GLN A 172 -1.80 -6.27 9.54
C GLN A 172 -1.45 -6.27 8.04
N ARG A 173 -1.13 -7.44 7.52
CA ARG A 173 -0.87 -7.71 6.10
C ARG A 173 -1.53 -9.05 5.72
N SER A 174 -2.83 -9.19 6.01
CA SER A 174 -3.54 -10.45 5.83
C SER A 174 -4.80 -10.32 4.97
N TYR A 175 -5.52 -9.20 5.05
CA TYR A 175 -6.79 -9.01 4.36
C TYR A 175 -7.05 -7.52 4.05
N LEU A 176 -7.96 -7.26 3.10
CA LEU A 176 -8.50 -5.93 2.85
C LEU A 176 -9.66 -5.67 3.82
N THR A 177 -9.65 -4.52 4.47
CA THR A 177 -10.79 -4.09 5.29
C THR A 177 -11.90 -3.51 4.41
N ASP A 178 -13.09 -3.32 4.99
CA ASP A 178 -14.18 -2.63 4.30
C ASP A 178 -13.79 -1.19 3.91
N SER A 179 -12.92 -0.54 4.69
CA SER A 179 -12.38 0.79 4.38
C SER A 179 -11.46 0.74 3.16
N ASP A 180 -10.54 -0.24 3.09
CA ASP A 180 -9.67 -0.44 1.92
C ASP A 180 -10.49 -0.69 0.65
N ILE A 181 -11.50 -1.56 0.75
CA ILE A 181 -12.41 -1.87 -0.36
C ILE A 181 -13.23 -0.65 -0.77
N THR A 182 -13.72 0.13 0.19
CA THR A 182 -14.48 1.36 -0.08
C THR A 182 -13.63 2.39 -0.81
N ALA A 183 -12.38 2.57 -0.40
CA ALA A 183 -11.44 3.46 -1.08
C ALA A 183 -11.17 3.02 -2.53
N LEU A 184 -10.92 1.73 -2.76
CA LEU A 184 -10.75 1.19 -4.10
C LEU A 184 -12.02 1.33 -4.95
N ARG A 185 -13.21 1.08 -4.38
CA ARG A 185 -14.49 1.24 -5.09
C ARG A 185 -14.78 2.67 -5.49
N ALA A 186 -14.35 3.64 -4.70
CA ALA A 186 -14.48 5.05 -5.04
C ALA A 186 -13.63 5.43 -6.26
N ILE A 187 -12.52 4.72 -6.50
CA ILE A 187 -11.62 4.95 -7.63
C ILE A 187 -12.04 4.12 -8.86
N TYR A 188 -12.35 2.83 -8.67
CA TYR A 188 -12.51 1.86 -9.76
C TYR A 188 -13.93 1.32 -9.93
N GLY A 189 -14.83 1.61 -9.01
CA GLY A 189 -16.18 1.05 -8.98
C GLY A 189 -16.27 -0.31 -8.27
N PRO A 190 -17.51 -0.78 -7.99
CA PRO A 190 -17.76 -2.07 -7.36
C PRO A 190 -17.45 -3.21 -8.35
N HIS A 191 -17.15 -4.41 -7.79
CA HIS A 191 -17.08 -5.62 -8.60
C HIS A 191 -18.43 -5.84 -9.29
N MET A 192 -18.40 -5.98 -10.62
CA MET A 192 -19.61 -6.30 -11.39
C MET A 192 -19.82 -7.83 -11.36
N LEU A 193 -20.89 -8.27 -10.70
CA LEU A 193 -21.33 -9.67 -10.82
C LEU A 193 -21.77 -9.89 -12.27
N THR A 194 -21.03 -10.69 -13.02
CA THR A 194 -21.41 -11.17 -14.35
C THR A 194 -22.27 -12.42 -14.23
#